data_77388b2f611a5b103cb139871ae6e902
#
_entry.id   77388b2f611a5b103cb139871ae6e902
#
_cell.length_a   1.000
_cell.length_b   1.000
_cell.length_c   1.000
_cell.angle_alpha   90.00
_cell.angle_beta   90.00
_cell.angle_gamma   90.00
#
_symmetry.space_group_name_H-M   'P 1'
#
loop_
_entity.id
_entity.type
_entity.pdbx_description
1 polymer ?
#
loop_
_entity_poly.entity_id
_entity_poly.type
_entity_poly.pdbx_seq_one_letter_code
_entity_poly.pdbx_strand_id
1 'polypeptide(L)'
;MAPPTATAAARQSASGRERNFKDKDKPDSVRNSNIVAAKAVADAVRTSLGPRGMDKMIQSGNGDVTITNDGATILNQMSVIHPTAKMLVELSKAQDIEAGDGTTTVVVMAGALLDAAQNLLSKGIHPTTISESFQSAATEAEKILEDMSSPVDLKNDALLNKMATTSLNSKVVSQHSWLLAPMAVTAVKKIINSDNDANVNLKMIKIIKKMGDTVEESELIEGALIDQKTMGRGAPTRIEKAKIGLIQFQISPPKTDMENQVIITDYAQMDRALKEERQYLLEICKQIKAAGCNVLLIQKSILRDAVNELALHFLAKMKIMCIKDIEREDIEFYSRILGCRPVASLDHFNAEALGYADLVEEIPTGGDGKVIKVTGVQNPGHAVSILLRGSNKLVLEEADRSLHDALCVIRCLVKRKALLPGGGAPEMEIAVKLRQLAQTQHGAKQYCWRAFADALELVPYTLAENAGLSPIHTVTELRNNHANGNSSYGVNVRKGYVTDMIEEDVMQPLLVTASAIKQASECVRSILKIDDIVMAVR
;
A
#
# COMPACT_ATOMS: atom_id res chain seq x y z
N MET A 1 -71.61 1.15 -32.24
CA MET A 1 -70.54 1.67 -33.11
C MET A 1 -69.24 1.27 -32.44
N ALA A 2 -68.57 0.26 -32.94
CA ALA A 2 -67.28 -0.17 -32.46
C ALA A 2 -66.17 0.56 -33.22
N PRO A 3 -65.05 0.90 -32.57
CA PRO A 3 -63.88 1.45 -33.24
C PRO A 3 -63.06 0.35 -33.91
N PRO A 4 -62.28 0.67 -34.96
CA PRO A 4 -61.65 -0.35 -35.81
C PRO A 4 -60.42 -0.93 -35.16
N THR A 5 -60.25 -2.22 -35.36
CA THR A 5 -59.11 -3.07 -35.05
C THR A 5 -57.81 -2.55 -35.64
N ALA A 6 -56.84 -2.31 -34.78
CA ALA A 6 -55.47 -2.04 -35.16
C ALA A 6 -54.83 -3.35 -35.71
N THR A 7 -54.45 -3.27 -36.97
CA THR A 7 -53.69 -4.28 -37.69
C THR A 7 -52.38 -4.60 -37.01
N ALA A 8 -52.21 -5.87 -36.65
CA ALA A 8 -50.94 -6.41 -36.18
C ALA A 8 -49.90 -6.29 -37.32
N ALA A 9 -48.97 -5.39 -37.15
CA ALA A 9 -47.79 -5.32 -37.98
C ALA A 9 -46.98 -6.60 -37.80
N ALA A 10 -46.93 -7.40 -38.83
CA ALA A 10 -46.14 -8.60 -38.93
C ALA A 10 -44.67 -8.26 -38.59
N ARG A 11 -44.19 -8.79 -37.49
CA ARG A 11 -42.75 -8.90 -37.23
C ARG A 11 -42.19 -9.85 -38.28
N GLN A 12 -41.70 -9.33 -39.35
CA GLN A 12 -40.78 -10.05 -40.22
C GLN A 12 -39.54 -10.37 -39.41
N SER A 13 -39.38 -11.61 -39.02
CA SER A 13 -38.14 -12.21 -38.61
C SER A 13 -37.19 -12.16 -39.81
N ALA A 14 -36.44 -11.11 -39.93
CA ALA A 14 -35.31 -11.09 -40.84
C ALA A 14 -34.26 -12.02 -40.25
N SER A 15 -34.31 -13.30 -40.63
CA SER A 15 -33.16 -14.18 -40.60
C SER A 15 -32.16 -13.70 -41.67
N GLY A 16 -31.63 -12.53 -41.43
CA GLY A 16 -30.47 -12.05 -42.14
C GLY A 16 -29.30 -12.92 -41.71
N ARG A 17 -28.84 -13.78 -42.61
CA ARG A 17 -27.47 -14.28 -42.55
C ARG A 17 -26.58 -13.05 -42.36
N GLU A 18 -26.11 -12.81 -41.15
CA GLU A 18 -25.00 -11.92 -40.90
C GLU A 18 -23.84 -12.44 -41.73
N ARG A 19 -23.68 -11.87 -42.90
CA ARG A 19 -22.42 -11.93 -43.63
C ARG A 19 -21.41 -11.37 -42.66
N ASN A 20 -20.53 -12.23 -42.15
CA ASN A 20 -19.35 -11.85 -41.40
C ASN A 20 -18.42 -11.02 -42.31
N PHE A 21 -18.81 -9.78 -42.60
CA PHE A 21 -17.89 -8.77 -43.03
C PHE A 21 -17.05 -8.47 -41.77
N LYS A 22 -15.85 -9.01 -41.71
CA LYS A 22 -14.84 -8.50 -40.80
C LYS A 22 -14.63 -7.03 -41.20
N ASP A 23 -15.22 -6.15 -40.42
CA ASP A 23 -15.00 -4.73 -40.55
C ASP A 23 -13.51 -4.50 -40.26
N LYS A 24 -12.74 -4.18 -41.30
CA LYS A 24 -11.28 -4.03 -41.21
C LYS A 24 -10.92 -2.83 -40.33
N ASP A 25 -11.82 -1.88 -40.17
CA ASP A 25 -11.60 -0.66 -39.40
C ASP A 25 -11.96 -0.85 -37.91
N LYS A 26 -12.72 -1.90 -37.55
CA LYS A 26 -13.14 -2.19 -36.18
C LYS A 26 -11.95 -2.37 -35.21
N PRO A 27 -10.93 -3.18 -35.53
CA PRO A 27 -9.79 -3.37 -34.63
C PRO A 27 -9.00 -2.08 -34.36
N ASP A 28 -8.84 -1.23 -35.37
CA ASP A 28 -8.14 0.04 -35.22
C ASP A 28 -8.96 1.06 -34.41
N SER A 29 -10.28 1.07 -34.61
CA SER A 29 -11.21 1.88 -33.82
C SER A 29 -11.19 1.45 -32.34
N VAL A 30 -11.18 0.15 -32.03
CA VAL A 30 -11.11 -0.37 -30.67
C VAL A 30 -9.76 -0.01 -30.02
N ARG A 31 -8.64 -0.19 -30.73
CA ARG A 31 -7.31 0.20 -30.23
C ARG A 31 -7.23 1.69 -29.92
N ASN A 32 -7.70 2.55 -30.83
CA ASN A 32 -7.72 3.99 -30.60
C ASN A 32 -8.57 4.36 -29.39
N SER A 33 -9.75 3.75 -29.22
CA SER A 33 -10.60 3.95 -28.04
C SER A 33 -9.89 3.54 -26.76
N ASN A 34 -9.18 2.40 -26.77
CA ASN A 34 -8.41 1.91 -25.64
C ASN A 34 -7.27 2.87 -25.27
N ILE A 35 -6.54 3.37 -26.26
CA ILE A 35 -5.44 4.31 -26.05
C ILE A 35 -5.95 5.64 -25.49
N VAL A 36 -7.04 6.18 -26.05
CA VAL A 36 -7.64 7.43 -25.57
C VAL A 36 -8.12 7.30 -24.12
N ALA A 37 -8.77 6.19 -23.78
CA ALA A 37 -9.23 5.94 -22.42
C ALA A 37 -8.05 5.83 -21.41
N ALA A 38 -7.00 5.13 -21.81
CA ALA A 38 -5.79 5.03 -21.00
C ALA A 38 -5.07 6.37 -20.81
N LYS A 39 -4.95 7.15 -21.91
CA LYS A 39 -4.34 8.49 -21.87
C LYS A 39 -5.12 9.43 -20.96
N ALA A 40 -6.45 9.41 -21.01
CA ALA A 40 -7.29 10.24 -20.14
C ALA A 40 -7.04 9.96 -18.65
N VAL A 41 -6.83 8.69 -18.27
CA VAL A 41 -6.46 8.31 -16.90
C VAL A 41 -5.06 8.79 -16.53
N ALA A 42 -4.09 8.63 -17.43
CA ALA A 42 -2.72 9.11 -17.20
C ALA A 42 -2.67 10.65 -17.04
N ASP A 43 -3.40 11.38 -17.88
CA ASP A 43 -3.48 12.84 -17.81
C ASP A 43 -4.15 13.32 -16.50
N ALA A 44 -5.13 12.57 -15.98
CA ALA A 44 -5.79 12.90 -14.72
C ALA A 44 -4.82 12.86 -13.52
N VAL A 45 -3.84 11.94 -13.52
CA VAL A 45 -2.87 11.82 -12.42
C VAL A 45 -1.54 12.55 -12.69
N ARG A 46 -1.29 12.99 -13.93
CA ARG A 46 -0.03 13.64 -14.32
C ARG A 46 0.29 14.87 -13.47
N THR A 47 -0.70 15.66 -13.09
CA THR A 47 -0.53 16.86 -12.29
C THR A 47 -0.15 16.62 -10.84
N SER A 48 -0.25 15.36 -10.35
CA SER A 48 0.20 14.98 -9.00
C SER A 48 1.65 14.48 -8.95
N LEU A 49 2.36 14.42 -10.09
CA LEU A 49 3.73 13.93 -10.15
C LEU A 49 4.73 14.93 -9.56
N GLY A 50 5.59 14.45 -8.67
CA GLY A 50 6.74 15.17 -8.12
C GLY A 50 6.45 16.03 -6.89
N PRO A 51 7.50 16.68 -6.32
CA PRO A 51 7.41 17.37 -5.03
C PRO A 51 6.60 18.68 -5.05
N ARG A 52 6.25 19.20 -6.23
CA ARG A 52 5.30 20.30 -6.44
C ARG A 52 4.04 19.84 -7.17
N GLY A 53 3.79 18.54 -7.18
CA GLY A 53 2.52 18.02 -7.68
C GLY A 53 1.34 18.53 -6.83
N MET A 54 0.18 18.63 -7.48
CA MET A 54 -1.06 19.10 -6.83
C MET A 54 -1.81 17.91 -6.23
N ASP A 55 -2.32 18.08 -5.03
CA ASP A 55 -3.15 17.08 -4.37
C ASP A 55 -4.51 16.96 -5.07
N LYS A 56 -5.09 15.78 -5.06
CA LYS A 56 -6.43 15.51 -5.57
C LYS A 56 -7.39 15.32 -4.40
N MET A 57 -8.54 15.97 -4.50
CA MET A 57 -9.66 15.75 -3.61
C MET A 57 -10.65 14.79 -4.27
N ILE A 58 -10.96 13.70 -3.62
CA ILE A 58 -11.87 12.68 -4.12
C ILE A 58 -13.02 12.56 -3.13
N GLN A 59 -14.25 12.69 -3.63
CA GLN A 59 -15.44 12.47 -2.85
C GLN A 59 -16.01 11.09 -3.19
N SER A 60 -16.11 10.23 -2.18
CA SER A 60 -16.75 8.92 -2.30
C SER A 60 -18.28 9.06 -2.38
N GLY A 61 -18.95 8.07 -2.97
CA GLY A 61 -20.42 8.01 -3.02
C GLY A 61 -21.11 8.05 -1.65
N ASN A 62 -20.40 7.71 -0.58
CA ASN A 62 -20.89 7.77 0.80
C ASN A 62 -20.73 9.17 1.44
N GLY A 63 -20.17 10.13 0.72
CA GLY A 63 -19.92 11.48 1.24
C GLY A 63 -18.54 11.66 1.91
N ASP A 64 -17.77 10.59 2.08
CA ASP A 64 -16.41 10.69 2.60
C ASP A 64 -15.50 11.41 1.59
N VAL A 65 -14.62 12.26 2.11
CA VAL A 65 -13.65 13.02 1.32
C VAL A 65 -12.25 12.49 1.63
N THR A 66 -11.47 12.23 0.59
CA THR A 66 -10.04 11.87 0.69
C THR A 66 -9.23 12.90 -0.07
N ILE A 67 -8.18 13.42 0.56
CA ILE A 67 -7.19 14.30 -0.09
C ILE A 67 -5.89 13.52 -0.14
N THR A 68 -5.33 13.37 -1.33
CA THR A 68 -4.09 12.60 -1.51
C THR A 68 -3.34 13.02 -2.76
N ASN A 69 -2.03 12.78 -2.76
CA ASN A 69 -1.14 12.88 -3.92
C ASN A 69 -0.70 11.50 -4.44
N ASP A 70 -1.00 10.44 -3.71
CA ASP A 70 -0.63 9.09 -4.11
C ASP A 70 -1.45 8.59 -5.31
N GLY A 71 -0.74 8.19 -6.38
CA GLY A 71 -1.35 7.72 -7.62
C GLY A 71 -2.18 6.46 -7.46
N ALA A 72 -1.76 5.50 -6.62
CA ALA A 72 -2.50 4.27 -6.39
C ALA A 72 -3.84 4.56 -5.71
N THR A 73 -3.83 5.39 -4.68
CA THR A 73 -5.05 5.78 -3.96
C THR A 73 -6.00 6.59 -4.85
N ILE A 74 -5.48 7.55 -5.63
CA ILE A 74 -6.28 8.34 -6.58
C ILE A 74 -7.02 7.40 -7.55
N LEU A 75 -6.29 6.52 -8.20
CA LEU A 75 -6.84 5.63 -9.23
C LEU A 75 -7.80 4.58 -8.66
N ASN A 76 -7.55 4.07 -7.45
CA ASN A 76 -8.43 3.12 -6.79
C ASN A 76 -9.79 3.71 -6.42
N GLN A 77 -9.81 4.99 -6.04
CA GLN A 77 -11.05 5.67 -5.66
C GLN A 77 -11.78 6.29 -6.85
N MET A 78 -11.11 6.47 -8.00
CA MET A 78 -11.75 6.93 -9.21
C MET A 78 -12.77 5.92 -9.75
N SER A 79 -13.95 6.39 -10.11
CA SER A 79 -14.98 5.57 -10.79
C SER A 79 -14.61 5.37 -12.25
N VAL A 80 -13.85 4.31 -12.54
CA VAL A 80 -13.38 3.99 -13.89
C VAL A 80 -14.27 2.90 -14.50
N ILE A 81 -14.89 3.20 -15.64
CA ILE A 81 -15.81 2.29 -16.34
C ILE A 81 -15.09 1.49 -17.43
N HIS A 82 -14.20 2.14 -18.19
CA HIS A 82 -13.55 1.54 -19.35
C HIS A 82 -12.58 0.42 -18.95
N PRO A 83 -12.62 -0.77 -19.63
CA PRO A 83 -11.76 -1.91 -19.25
C PRO A 83 -10.26 -1.59 -19.26
N THR A 84 -9.78 -0.91 -20.30
CA THR A 84 -8.37 -0.54 -20.44
C THR A 84 -7.94 0.44 -19.35
N ALA A 85 -8.81 1.37 -18.98
CA ALA A 85 -8.51 2.27 -17.87
C ALA A 85 -8.42 1.53 -16.53
N LYS A 86 -9.22 0.46 -16.32
CA LYS A 86 -9.06 -0.45 -15.16
C LYS A 86 -7.71 -1.17 -15.16
N MET A 87 -7.17 -1.52 -16.33
CA MET A 87 -5.82 -2.10 -16.41
C MET A 87 -4.75 -1.14 -15.89
N LEU A 88 -4.88 0.18 -16.12
CA LEU A 88 -3.96 1.17 -15.54
C LEU A 88 -4.13 1.33 -14.01
N VAL A 89 -5.34 1.17 -13.49
CA VAL A 89 -5.57 1.12 -12.04
C VAL A 89 -4.85 -0.09 -11.44
N GLU A 90 -4.99 -1.27 -12.04
CA GLU A 90 -4.29 -2.47 -11.58
C GLU A 90 -2.76 -2.37 -11.76
N LEU A 91 -2.28 -1.66 -12.78
CA LEU A 91 -0.86 -1.35 -12.97
C LEU A 91 -0.30 -0.51 -11.81
N SER A 92 -1.03 0.53 -11.40
CA SER A 92 -0.63 1.35 -10.25
C SER A 92 -0.61 0.55 -8.95
N LYS A 93 -1.59 -0.34 -8.72
CA LYS A 93 -1.59 -1.26 -7.57
C LYS A 93 -0.43 -2.25 -7.60
N ALA A 94 -0.09 -2.79 -8.77
CA ALA A 94 1.04 -3.70 -8.91
C ALA A 94 2.35 -3.02 -8.55
N GLN A 95 2.53 -1.75 -8.96
CA GLN A 95 3.69 -0.95 -8.58
C GLN A 95 3.73 -0.67 -7.07
N ASP A 96 2.59 -0.39 -6.46
CA ASP A 96 2.46 -0.18 -5.01
C ASP A 96 2.88 -1.44 -4.22
N ILE A 97 2.43 -2.60 -4.63
CA ILE A 97 2.81 -3.89 -3.99
C ILE A 97 4.30 -4.19 -4.15
N GLU A 98 4.87 -3.95 -5.34
CA GLU A 98 6.27 -4.29 -5.64
C GLU A 98 7.26 -3.30 -5.02
N ALA A 99 7.05 -2.01 -5.24
CA ALA A 99 7.96 -0.95 -4.85
C ALA A 99 7.38 0.00 -3.78
N GLY A 100 6.05 0.20 -3.75
CA GLY A 100 5.36 1.12 -2.84
C GLY A 100 5.56 2.59 -3.16
N ASP A 101 6.37 2.92 -4.15
CA ASP A 101 6.61 4.29 -4.64
C ASP A 101 6.63 4.30 -6.17
N GLY A 102 6.49 5.47 -6.78
CA GLY A 102 6.43 5.62 -8.23
C GLY A 102 5.10 5.19 -8.86
N THR A 103 4.04 5.08 -8.09
CA THR A 103 2.68 4.70 -8.52
C THR A 103 2.12 5.63 -9.57
N THR A 104 2.36 6.93 -9.46
CA THR A 104 2.02 7.95 -10.46
C THR A 104 2.91 7.85 -11.69
N THR A 105 4.21 7.67 -11.48
CA THR A 105 5.22 7.61 -12.56
C THR A 105 4.94 6.47 -13.54
N VAL A 106 4.59 5.27 -13.04
CA VAL A 106 4.30 4.10 -13.88
C VAL A 106 3.10 4.34 -14.80
N VAL A 107 2.07 5.03 -14.33
CA VAL A 107 0.86 5.34 -15.11
C VAL A 107 1.14 6.42 -16.15
N VAL A 108 1.91 7.45 -15.78
CA VAL A 108 2.35 8.50 -16.72
C VAL A 108 3.24 7.91 -17.82
N MET A 109 4.17 7.02 -17.48
CA MET A 109 4.99 6.29 -18.45
C MET A 109 4.13 5.43 -19.39
N ALA A 110 3.18 4.68 -18.85
CA ALA A 110 2.27 3.86 -19.65
C ALA A 110 1.44 4.71 -20.62
N GLY A 111 0.93 5.85 -20.17
CA GLY A 111 0.23 6.82 -21.02
C GLY A 111 1.11 7.37 -22.13
N ALA A 112 2.35 7.75 -21.82
CA ALA A 112 3.32 8.24 -22.80
C ALA A 112 3.70 7.17 -23.86
N LEU A 113 3.90 5.93 -23.40
CA LEU A 113 4.21 4.81 -24.31
C LEU A 113 3.02 4.48 -25.22
N LEU A 114 1.79 4.60 -24.74
CA LEU A 114 0.58 4.42 -25.56
C LEU A 114 0.42 5.54 -26.59
N ASP A 115 0.72 6.78 -26.23
CA ASP A 115 0.73 7.92 -27.18
C ASP A 115 1.79 7.72 -28.29
N ALA A 116 2.99 7.32 -27.88
CA ALA A 116 4.07 6.96 -28.83
C ALA A 116 3.66 5.79 -29.74
N ALA A 117 2.99 4.77 -29.18
CA ALA A 117 2.48 3.65 -29.97
C ALA A 117 1.38 4.07 -30.95
N GLN A 118 0.50 4.98 -30.58
CA GLN A 118 -0.53 5.54 -31.49
C GLN A 118 0.13 6.22 -32.69
N ASN A 119 1.19 7.00 -32.48
CA ASN A 119 1.94 7.65 -33.54
C ASN A 119 2.64 6.63 -34.47
N LEU A 120 3.08 5.47 -33.95
CA LEU A 120 3.67 4.40 -34.75
C LEU A 120 2.60 3.62 -35.54
N LEU A 121 1.45 3.38 -34.96
CA LEU A 121 0.30 2.75 -35.62
C LEU A 121 -0.20 3.60 -36.80
N SER A 122 -0.27 4.93 -36.62
CA SER A 122 -0.64 5.86 -37.72
C SER A 122 0.35 5.86 -38.88
N LYS A 123 1.63 5.49 -38.63
CA LYS A 123 2.64 5.27 -39.66
C LYS A 123 2.56 3.88 -40.32
N GLY A 124 1.60 3.06 -39.93
CA GLY A 124 1.36 1.73 -40.52
C GLY A 124 2.25 0.61 -39.94
N ILE A 125 2.89 0.81 -38.79
CA ILE A 125 3.67 -0.25 -38.13
C ILE A 125 2.72 -1.19 -37.38
N HIS A 126 2.87 -2.49 -37.59
CA HIS A 126 1.98 -3.49 -36.99
C HIS A 126 2.08 -3.54 -35.44
N PRO A 127 0.98 -3.66 -34.70
CA PRO A 127 0.95 -3.64 -33.23
C PRO A 127 1.89 -4.67 -32.58
N THR A 128 1.99 -5.86 -33.16
CA THR A 128 2.88 -6.93 -32.65
C THR A 128 4.36 -6.51 -32.72
N THR A 129 4.77 -5.90 -33.83
CA THR A 129 6.14 -5.39 -33.99
C THR A 129 6.47 -4.28 -32.99
N ILE A 130 5.50 -3.39 -32.74
CA ILE A 130 5.64 -2.34 -31.69
C ILE A 130 5.79 -2.99 -30.33
N SER A 131 4.92 -3.95 -29.99
CA SER A 131 4.90 -4.67 -28.72
C SER A 131 6.24 -5.40 -28.44
N GLU A 132 6.77 -6.11 -29.41
CA GLU A 132 8.05 -6.83 -29.31
C GLU A 132 9.25 -5.86 -29.21
N SER A 133 9.20 -4.77 -29.97
CA SER A 133 10.24 -3.74 -29.93
C SER A 133 10.26 -3.01 -28.58
N PHE A 134 9.11 -2.69 -28.00
CA PHE A 134 9.01 -2.09 -26.67
C PHE A 134 9.51 -3.02 -25.57
N GLN A 135 9.23 -4.32 -25.66
CA GLN A 135 9.77 -5.31 -24.75
C GLN A 135 11.32 -5.34 -24.80
N SER A 136 11.88 -5.37 -26.00
CA SER A 136 13.35 -5.38 -26.16
C SER A 136 13.98 -4.07 -25.68
N ALA A 137 13.35 -2.93 -25.93
CA ALA A 137 13.80 -1.64 -25.42
C ALA A 137 13.75 -1.55 -23.89
N ALA A 138 12.69 -2.09 -23.26
CA ALA A 138 12.58 -2.15 -21.80
C ALA A 138 13.67 -3.04 -21.17
N THR A 139 14.01 -4.16 -21.81
CA THR A 139 15.10 -5.03 -21.33
C THR A 139 16.47 -4.34 -21.41
N GLU A 140 16.73 -3.58 -22.49
CA GLU A 140 17.96 -2.78 -22.57
C GLU A 140 17.95 -1.59 -21.61
N ALA A 141 16.78 -0.98 -21.36
CA ALA A 141 16.64 0.07 -20.36
C ALA A 141 17.01 -0.42 -18.95
N GLU A 142 16.62 -1.65 -18.58
CA GLU A 142 16.99 -2.24 -17.28
C GLU A 142 18.51 -2.38 -17.14
N LYS A 143 19.22 -2.82 -18.19
CA LYS A 143 20.69 -2.91 -18.19
C LYS A 143 21.35 -1.53 -18.03
N ILE A 144 20.81 -0.52 -18.73
CA ILE A 144 21.33 0.85 -18.63
C ILE A 144 21.17 1.38 -17.19
N LEU A 145 20.05 1.06 -16.52
CA LEU A 145 19.84 1.43 -15.13
C LEU A 145 20.82 0.71 -14.19
N GLU A 146 21.08 -0.58 -14.41
CA GLU A 146 22.06 -1.33 -13.61
C GLU A 146 23.47 -0.73 -13.77
N ASP A 147 23.89 -0.38 -15.00
CA ASP A 147 25.17 0.26 -15.28
C ASP A 147 25.32 1.64 -14.63
N MET A 148 24.23 2.40 -14.51
CA MET A 148 24.19 3.73 -13.90
C MET A 148 24.14 3.68 -12.38
N SER A 149 23.73 2.54 -11.81
CA SER A 149 23.44 2.42 -10.39
C SER A 149 24.69 2.46 -9.52
N SER A 150 24.58 3.08 -8.34
CA SER A 150 25.60 3.08 -7.30
C SER A 150 25.23 2.08 -6.19
N PRO A 151 26.18 1.23 -5.72
CA PRO A 151 25.91 0.29 -4.64
C PRO A 151 25.72 0.99 -3.30
N VAL A 152 24.88 0.43 -2.44
CA VAL A 152 24.52 1.00 -1.13
C VAL A 152 24.91 0.05 0.01
N ASP A 153 25.50 0.63 1.06
CA ASP A 153 25.66 -0.06 2.33
C ASP A 153 24.47 0.27 3.25
N LEU A 154 23.72 -0.75 3.64
CA LEU A 154 22.57 -0.63 4.56
C LEU A 154 22.95 -0.19 5.98
N LYS A 155 24.25 -0.17 6.32
CA LYS A 155 24.73 0.30 7.62
C LYS A 155 24.75 1.83 7.73
N ASN A 156 24.72 2.53 6.62
CA ASN A 156 24.78 3.99 6.59
C ASN A 156 23.40 4.62 6.86
N ASP A 157 23.13 4.95 8.13
CA ASP A 157 21.86 5.55 8.56
C ASP A 157 21.60 6.91 7.92
N ALA A 158 22.65 7.71 7.71
CA ALA A 158 22.50 9.03 7.12
C ALA A 158 21.97 8.94 5.68
N LEU A 159 22.46 7.99 4.90
CA LEU A 159 22.00 7.76 3.54
C LEU A 159 20.54 7.27 3.51
N LEU A 160 20.20 6.28 4.35
CA LEU A 160 18.84 5.76 4.43
C LEU A 160 17.84 6.83 4.85
N ASN A 161 18.19 7.68 5.81
CA ASN A 161 17.37 8.81 6.22
C ASN A 161 17.15 9.81 5.07
N LYS A 162 18.20 10.12 4.28
CA LYS A 162 18.06 10.97 3.10
C LYS A 162 17.09 10.39 2.08
N MET A 163 17.15 9.07 1.85
CA MET A 163 16.24 8.37 0.94
C MET A 163 14.79 8.45 1.39
N ALA A 164 14.54 8.13 2.67
CA ALA A 164 13.21 8.24 3.24
C ALA A 164 12.68 9.69 3.20
N THR A 165 13.55 10.67 3.47
CA THR A 165 13.20 12.10 3.37
C THR A 165 12.85 12.50 1.93
N THR A 166 13.56 11.99 0.93
CA THR A 166 13.27 12.26 -0.49
C THR A 166 11.88 11.77 -0.87
N SER A 167 11.49 10.57 -0.45
CA SER A 167 10.14 10.04 -0.68
C SER A 167 9.07 10.88 0.04
N LEU A 168 9.29 11.25 1.31
CA LEU A 168 8.35 12.05 2.09
C LEU A 168 8.20 13.50 1.60
N ASN A 169 9.22 14.06 0.96
CA ASN A 169 9.19 15.45 0.46
C ASN A 169 8.17 15.67 -0.67
N SER A 170 7.73 14.61 -1.32
CA SER A 170 6.68 14.67 -2.35
C SER A 170 5.26 14.65 -1.79
N LYS A 171 5.10 14.50 -0.47
CA LYS A 171 3.81 14.27 0.21
C LYS A 171 3.38 15.48 1.04
N VAL A 172 2.10 15.51 1.42
CA VAL A 172 1.51 16.56 2.27
C VAL A 172 2.25 16.69 3.61
N VAL A 173 2.74 15.57 4.16
CA VAL A 173 3.49 15.54 5.43
C VAL A 173 4.97 15.88 5.32
N SER A 174 5.41 16.47 4.21
CA SER A 174 6.82 16.85 3.99
C SER A 174 7.43 17.70 5.11
N GLN A 175 6.62 18.54 5.78
CA GLN A 175 7.05 19.35 6.90
C GLN A 175 7.54 18.52 8.12
N HIS A 176 7.02 17.29 8.28
CA HIS A 176 7.35 16.38 9.37
C HIS A 176 8.33 15.26 8.94
N SER A 177 8.96 15.39 7.76
CA SER A 177 9.90 14.40 7.24
C SER A 177 11.10 14.14 8.17
N TRP A 178 11.53 15.15 8.93
CA TRP A 178 12.61 15.06 9.92
C TRP A 178 12.31 14.06 11.05
N LEU A 179 11.03 13.82 11.36
CA LEU A 179 10.57 12.86 12.38
C LEU A 179 10.24 11.50 11.75
N LEU A 180 9.46 11.49 10.65
CA LEU A 180 8.94 10.27 10.04
C LEU A 180 10.04 9.45 9.32
N ALA A 181 11.02 10.09 8.70
CA ALA A 181 12.11 9.40 8.02
C ALA A 181 12.98 8.54 8.97
N PRO A 182 13.51 9.08 10.09
CA PRO A 182 14.25 8.27 11.05
C PRO A 182 13.41 7.16 11.69
N MET A 183 12.11 7.40 11.90
CA MET A 183 11.20 6.38 12.41
C MET A 183 11.07 5.21 11.43
N ALA A 184 10.89 5.49 10.14
CA ALA A 184 10.79 4.46 9.11
C ALA A 184 12.10 3.64 9.00
N VAL A 185 13.25 4.31 8.98
CA VAL A 185 14.57 3.65 8.92
C VAL A 185 14.79 2.75 10.13
N THR A 186 14.53 3.26 11.33
CA THR A 186 14.69 2.50 12.58
C THR A 186 13.74 1.32 12.63
N ALA A 187 12.48 1.48 12.20
CA ALA A 187 11.49 0.41 12.16
C ALA A 187 11.94 -0.73 11.25
N VAL A 188 12.38 -0.44 10.03
CA VAL A 188 12.82 -1.48 9.09
C VAL A 188 14.10 -2.16 9.55
N LYS A 189 15.07 -1.41 10.09
CA LYS A 189 16.32 -1.99 10.63
C LYS A 189 16.09 -2.98 11.75
N LYS A 190 15.09 -2.75 12.61
CA LYS A 190 14.75 -3.67 13.70
C LYS A 190 14.11 -4.98 13.22
N ILE A 191 13.53 -4.98 12.03
CA ILE A 191 12.91 -6.18 11.46
C ILE A 191 13.92 -7.03 10.71
N ILE A 192 14.98 -6.43 10.18
CA ILE A 192 16.03 -7.14 9.45
C ILE A 192 16.77 -8.05 10.42
N ASN A 193 16.75 -9.36 10.17
CA ASN A 193 17.45 -10.36 10.99
C ASN A 193 18.93 -10.47 10.63
N SER A 194 19.24 -10.31 9.33
CA SER A 194 20.61 -10.43 8.81
C SER A 194 20.81 -9.51 7.61
N ASP A 195 22.05 -9.05 7.42
CA ASP A 195 22.45 -8.23 6.26
C ASP A 195 22.19 -8.93 4.90
N ASN A 196 21.84 -10.20 4.90
CA ASN A 196 21.58 -11.04 3.73
C ASN A 196 20.10 -11.33 3.50
N ASP A 197 19.19 -10.75 4.28
CA ASP A 197 17.76 -10.94 4.05
C ASP A 197 17.38 -10.40 2.66
N ALA A 198 16.71 -11.25 1.89
CA ALA A 198 16.31 -10.93 0.52
C ALA A 198 15.07 -10.01 0.47
N ASN A 199 14.29 -9.91 1.56
CA ASN A 199 13.09 -9.09 1.63
C ASN A 199 12.66 -8.86 3.08
N VAL A 200 11.99 -7.74 3.33
CA VAL A 200 11.42 -7.36 4.64
C VAL A 200 9.91 -7.48 4.62
N ASN A 201 9.35 -8.13 5.62
CA ASN A 201 7.90 -8.23 5.78
C ASN A 201 7.36 -7.01 6.54
N LEU A 202 6.82 -6.04 5.82
CA LEU A 202 6.26 -4.83 6.41
C LEU A 202 5.02 -5.08 7.29
N LYS A 203 4.39 -6.25 7.23
CA LYS A 203 3.29 -6.62 8.15
C LYS A 203 3.74 -6.75 9.60
N MET A 204 5.06 -6.82 9.84
CA MET A 204 5.66 -6.80 11.17
C MET A 204 5.82 -5.38 11.74
N ILE A 205 5.48 -4.34 10.96
CA ILE A 205 5.34 -2.97 11.44
C ILE A 205 3.85 -2.68 11.58
N LYS A 206 3.38 -2.51 12.80
CA LYS A 206 2.00 -2.14 13.05
C LYS A 206 1.89 -0.65 13.28
N ILE A 207 1.16 0.03 12.39
CA ILE A 207 0.87 1.45 12.51
C ILE A 207 -0.52 1.59 13.16
N ILE A 208 -0.56 2.28 14.30
CA ILE A 208 -1.82 2.59 14.99
C ILE A 208 -2.10 4.07 14.86
N LYS A 209 -3.26 4.39 14.31
CA LYS A 209 -3.72 5.75 14.04
C LYS A 209 -4.63 6.24 15.14
N LYS A 210 -4.27 7.34 15.80
CA LYS A 210 -5.11 7.97 16.82
C LYS A 210 -5.28 9.45 16.57
N MET A 211 -6.53 9.89 16.49
CA MET A 211 -6.85 11.32 16.42
C MET A 211 -6.56 11.99 17.76
N GLY A 212 -6.09 13.22 17.67
CA GLY A 212 -5.68 14.06 18.79
C GLY A 212 -4.19 14.38 18.70
N ASP A 213 -3.85 15.56 19.13
CA ASP A 213 -2.52 16.14 19.10
C ASP A 213 -1.98 16.34 17.65
N THR A 214 -0.71 16.61 17.52
CA THR A 214 -0.04 16.89 16.23
C THR A 214 0.71 15.67 15.72
N VAL A 215 1.09 15.68 14.44
CA VAL A 215 1.92 14.62 13.83
C VAL A 215 3.29 14.52 14.52
N GLU A 216 3.76 15.61 15.13
CA GLU A 216 5.05 15.68 15.86
C GLU A 216 5.08 14.80 17.11
N GLU A 217 3.92 14.45 17.67
CA GLU A 217 3.82 13.56 18.83
C GLU A 217 3.73 12.06 18.44
N SER A 218 3.95 11.76 17.18
CA SER A 218 4.07 10.38 16.74
C SER A 218 5.34 9.75 17.27
N GLU A 219 5.27 8.52 17.75
CA GLU A 219 6.41 7.82 18.34
C GLU A 219 6.59 6.39 17.83
N LEU A 220 7.84 5.96 17.74
CA LEU A 220 8.21 4.58 17.50
C LEU A 220 8.32 3.86 18.85
N ILE A 221 7.55 2.79 19.04
CA ILE A 221 7.51 2.02 20.28
C ILE A 221 8.23 0.70 20.08
N GLU A 222 9.28 0.48 20.89
CA GLU A 222 9.98 -0.81 20.97
C GLU A 222 9.16 -1.79 21.81
N GLY A 223 8.12 -2.35 21.20
CA GLY A 223 7.16 -3.20 21.88
C GLY A 223 5.86 -3.27 21.13
N ALA A 224 4.82 -3.78 21.77
CA ALA A 224 3.50 -3.87 21.20
C ALA A 224 2.65 -2.65 21.60
N LEU A 225 1.92 -2.16 20.63
CA LEU A 225 0.86 -1.18 20.85
C LEU A 225 -0.48 -1.82 20.49
N ILE A 226 -1.48 -1.68 21.36
CA ILE A 226 -2.80 -2.30 21.17
C ILE A 226 -3.84 -1.18 21.13
N ASP A 227 -4.57 -1.10 20.01
CA ASP A 227 -5.63 -0.12 19.78
C ASP A 227 -6.94 -0.54 20.47
N GLN A 228 -6.84 -0.84 21.75
CA GLN A 228 -7.99 -1.20 22.56
C GLN A 228 -7.82 -0.58 23.96
N LYS A 229 -8.92 -0.51 24.71
CA LYS A 229 -8.93 -0.07 26.09
C LYS A 229 -9.03 -1.25 27.06
N THR A 230 -8.55 -1.05 28.27
CA THR A 230 -8.77 -2.02 29.35
C THR A 230 -10.26 -2.14 29.65
N MET A 231 -10.72 -3.37 29.84
CA MET A 231 -12.11 -3.68 30.18
C MET A 231 -12.24 -4.06 31.64
N GLY A 232 -13.38 -3.71 32.22
CA GLY A 232 -13.72 -4.03 33.60
C GLY A 232 -13.59 -2.82 34.54
N ARG A 233 -14.66 -2.55 35.31
CA ARG A 233 -14.63 -1.51 36.34
C ARG A 233 -13.67 -1.93 37.47
N GLY A 234 -12.63 -1.11 37.73
CA GLY A 234 -11.63 -1.41 38.75
C GLY A 234 -10.50 -2.36 38.28
N ALA A 235 -10.39 -2.63 36.98
CA ALA A 235 -9.25 -3.33 36.41
C ALA A 235 -7.99 -2.46 36.54
N PRO A 236 -6.79 -3.06 36.74
CA PRO A 236 -5.55 -2.31 36.78
C PRO A 236 -5.25 -1.69 35.41
N THR A 237 -4.83 -0.42 35.39
CA THR A 237 -4.44 0.32 34.19
C THR A 237 -2.94 0.26 33.91
N ARG A 238 -2.15 -0.20 34.91
CA ARG A 238 -0.70 -0.35 34.83
C ARG A 238 -0.27 -1.63 35.54
N ILE A 239 0.52 -2.45 34.88
CA ILE A 239 1.07 -3.70 35.43
C ILE A 239 2.55 -3.76 35.11
N GLU A 240 3.38 -3.93 36.15
CA GLU A 240 4.81 -4.20 36.03
C GLU A 240 5.07 -5.70 36.06
N LYS A 241 6.13 -6.14 35.36
CA LYS A 241 6.50 -7.57 35.20
C LYS A 241 5.30 -8.40 34.72
N ALA A 242 4.69 -7.95 33.64
CA ALA A 242 3.48 -8.54 33.10
C ALA A 242 3.74 -9.90 32.46
N LYS A 243 2.91 -10.88 32.80
CA LYS A 243 2.80 -12.16 32.09
C LYS A 243 1.55 -12.11 31.24
N ILE A 244 1.75 -12.15 29.93
CA ILE A 244 0.71 -11.90 28.93
C ILE A 244 0.25 -13.21 28.32
N GLY A 245 -1.06 -13.47 28.43
CA GLY A 245 -1.70 -14.62 27.79
C GLY A 245 -2.54 -14.17 26.60
N LEU A 246 -2.42 -14.87 25.46
CA LEU A 246 -3.21 -14.65 24.27
C LEU A 246 -4.16 -15.82 24.06
N ILE A 247 -5.48 -15.57 24.19
CA ILE A 247 -6.52 -16.60 24.08
C ILE A 247 -7.40 -16.38 22.85
N GLN A 248 -7.78 -17.50 22.22
CA GLN A 248 -8.70 -17.54 21.09
C GLN A 248 -10.08 -18.05 21.47
N PHE A 249 -10.21 -18.70 22.63
CA PHE A 249 -11.49 -19.13 23.17
C PHE A 249 -12.20 -17.99 23.91
N GLN A 250 -13.51 -18.14 24.10
CA GLN A 250 -14.37 -17.14 24.73
C GLN A 250 -14.51 -17.42 26.21
N ILE A 251 -14.53 -16.36 27.01
CA ILE A 251 -14.86 -16.42 28.44
C ILE A 251 -16.32 -15.99 28.60
N SER A 252 -17.21 -16.77 28.03
CA SER A 252 -18.67 -16.59 28.12
C SER A 252 -19.35 -17.93 28.36
N PRO A 253 -20.56 -17.94 28.98
CA PRO A 253 -21.28 -19.19 29.14
C PRO A 253 -21.54 -19.87 27.80
N PRO A 254 -21.44 -21.20 27.74
CA PRO A 254 -21.77 -21.92 26.51
C PRO A 254 -23.23 -21.69 26.15
N LYS A 255 -23.50 -21.22 24.94
CA LYS A 255 -24.86 -21.15 24.41
C LYS A 255 -25.18 -22.43 23.66
N THR A 256 -26.33 -23.00 23.91
CA THR A 256 -26.85 -24.14 23.14
C THR A 256 -27.19 -23.69 21.71
N ASP A 257 -27.04 -24.58 20.76
CA ASP A 257 -27.49 -24.36 19.38
C ASP A 257 -29.04 -24.30 19.31
N MET A 258 -29.57 -23.77 18.20
CA MET A 258 -31.05 -23.68 18.03
C MET A 258 -31.74 -25.03 18.14
N GLU A 259 -31.04 -26.12 17.83
CA GLU A 259 -31.58 -27.48 17.89
C GLU A 259 -31.56 -28.10 19.29
N ASN A 260 -30.68 -27.61 20.19
CA ASN A 260 -30.49 -28.12 21.54
C ASN A 260 -30.93 -27.06 22.55
N GLN A 261 -32.24 -27.00 22.84
CA GLN A 261 -32.80 -26.07 23.81
C GLN A 261 -32.87 -26.71 25.21
N VAL A 262 -32.43 -25.99 26.21
CA VAL A 262 -32.65 -26.38 27.61
C VAL A 262 -33.97 -25.77 28.07
N ILE A 263 -34.98 -26.59 28.32
CA ILE A 263 -36.29 -26.15 28.81
C ILE A 263 -36.24 -26.18 30.33
N ILE A 264 -36.38 -25.02 30.95
CA ILE A 264 -36.44 -24.86 32.41
C ILE A 264 -37.89 -24.61 32.80
N THR A 265 -38.48 -25.52 33.58
CA THR A 265 -39.88 -25.46 34.00
C THR A 265 -40.05 -25.03 35.45
N ASP A 266 -38.99 -25.05 36.26
CA ASP A 266 -39.04 -24.80 37.68
C ASP A 266 -38.02 -23.74 38.14
N TYR A 267 -38.38 -22.90 39.10
CA TYR A 267 -37.53 -21.88 39.71
C TYR A 267 -36.24 -22.45 40.32
N ALA A 268 -36.35 -23.64 40.93
CA ALA A 268 -35.17 -24.31 41.51
C ALA A 268 -34.15 -24.75 40.45
N GLN A 269 -34.63 -25.11 39.25
CA GLN A 269 -33.74 -25.43 38.11
C GLN A 269 -33.10 -24.17 37.54
N MET A 270 -33.81 -23.05 37.49
CA MET A 270 -33.30 -21.74 37.07
C MET A 270 -32.16 -21.27 37.98
N ASP A 271 -32.39 -21.33 39.31
CA ASP A 271 -31.36 -20.98 40.30
C ASP A 271 -30.12 -21.88 40.21
N ARG A 272 -30.28 -23.15 39.90
CA ARG A 272 -29.19 -24.08 39.69
C ARG A 272 -28.37 -23.72 38.43
N ALA A 273 -29.04 -23.49 37.31
CA ALA A 273 -28.40 -23.09 36.08
C ALA A 273 -27.58 -21.79 36.22
N LEU A 274 -28.13 -20.77 36.90
CA LEU A 274 -27.44 -19.52 37.19
C LEU A 274 -26.23 -19.71 38.11
N LYS A 275 -26.28 -20.62 39.07
CA LYS A 275 -25.14 -20.96 39.94
C LYS A 275 -24.05 -21.71 39.17
N GLU A 276 -24.44 -22.65 38.34
CA GLU A 276 -23.52 -23.42 37.49
C GLU A 276 -22.79 -22.51 36.48
N GLU A 277 -23.50 -21.58 35.83
CA GLU A 277 -22.89 -20.55 34.97
C GLU A 277 -21.82 -19.72 35.70
N ARG A 278 -22.17 -19.21 36.88
CA ARG A 278 -21.24 -18.43 37.69
C ARG A 278 -20.03 -19.24 38.10
N GLN A 279 -20.24 -20.49 38.48
CA GLN A 279 -19.19 -21.39 38.92
C GLN A 279 -18.24 -21.75 37.76
N TYR A 280 -18.80 -22.00 36.59
CA TYR A 280 -18.03 -22.23 35.34
C TYR A 280 -17.13 -21.04 35.00
N LEU A 281 -17.67 -19.83 34.96
CA LEU A 281 -16.87 -18.62 34.68
C LEU A 281 -15.79 -18.38 35.74
N LEU A 282 -16.10 -18.63 36.99
CA LEU A 282 -15.15 -18.48 38.10
C LEU A 282 -14.05 -19.50 38.04
N GLU A 283 -14.32 -20.72 37.57
CA GLU A 283 -13.33 -21.78 37.39
C GLU A 283 -12.35 -21.45 36.27
N ILE A 284 -12.84 -20.97 35.11
CA ILE A 284 -11.99 -20.47 34.02
C ILE A 284 -11.07 -19.35 34.52
N CYS A 285 -11.61 -18.36 35.22
CA CYS A 285 -10.82 -17.24 35.73
C CYS A 285 -9.76 -17.71 36.77
N LYS A 286 -10.07 -18.71 37.60
CA LYS A 286 -9.11 -19.31 38.52
C LYS A 286 -7.98 -20.04 37.82
N GLN A 287 -8.27 -20.80 36.76
CA GLN A 287 -7.26 -21.49 35.98
C GLN A 287 -6.33 -20.49 35.29
N ILE A 288 -6.86 -19.42 34.71
CA ILE A 288 -6.07 -18.33 34.13
C ILE A 288 -5.13 -17.70 35.19
N LYS A 289 -5.64 -17.47 36.40
CA LYS A 289 -4.83 -16.94 37.52
C LYS A 289 -3.79 -17.94 38.00
N ALA A 290 -4.10 -19.23 38.06
CA ALA A 290 -3.20 -20.29 38.47
C ALA A 290 -2.00 -20.45 37.53
N ALA A 291 -2.19 -20.22 36.23
CA ALA A 291 -1.10 -20.14 35.23
C ALA A 291 -0.18 -18.92 35.45
N GLY A 292 -0.59 -17.97 36.30
CA GLY A 292 0.20 -16.76 36.62
C GLY A 292 0.00 -15.59 35.65
N CYS A 293 -1.01 -15.62 34.81
CA CYS A 293 -1.34 -14.56 33.86
C CYS A 293 -1.79 -13.28 34.61
N ASN A 294 -1.24 -12.13 34.21
CA ASN A 294 -1.59 -10.80 34.72
C ASN A 294 -2.26 -9.93 33.65
N VAL A 295 -1.96 -10.15 32.39
CA VAL A 295 -2.55 -9.46 31.24
C VAL A 295 -3.13 -10.48 30.29
N LEU A 296 -4.40 -10.34 29.94
CA LEU A 296 -5.11 -11.27 29.09
C LEU A 296 -5.57 -10.58 27.82
N LEU A 297 -5.08 -11.08 26.69
CA LEU A 297 -5.47 -10.66 25.36
C LEU A 297 -6.50 -11.64 24.78
N ILE A 298 -7.65 -11.14 24.36
CA ILE A 298 -8.76 -11.98 23.92
C ILE A 298 -9.13 -11.64 22.48
N GLN A 299 -9.13 -12.67 21.64
CA GLN A 299 -9.51 -12.54 20.24
C GLN A 299 -10.98 -12.14 20.10
N LYS A 300 -11.26 -11.24 19.17
CA LYS A 300 -12.60 -10.87 18.76
C LYS A 300 -13.38 -12.07 18.23
N SER A 301 -14.58 -12.26 18.75
CA SER A 301 -15.51 -13.28 18.26
C SER A 301 -16.57 -12.65 17.38
N ILE A 302 -16.94 -13.33 16.30
CA ILE A 302 -18.02 -12.89 15.39
C ILE A 302 -19.38 -13.34 15.91
N LEU A 303 -19.44 -14.48 16.58
CA LEU A 303 -20.70 -15.13 16.96
C LEU A 303 -21.21 -14.73 18.35
N ARG A 304 -20.29 -14.37 19.27
CA ARG A 304 -20.62 -14.12 20.69
C ARG A 304 -19.74 -13.02 21.26
N ASP A 305 -20.15 -12.47 22.38
CA ASP A 305 -19.26 -11.60 23.16
C ASP A 305 -18.04 -12.39 23.63
N ALA A 306 -16.86 -11.85 23.38
CA ALA A 306 -15.59 -12.50 23.74
C ALA A 306 -15.49 -12.74 25.26
N VAL A 307 -16.07 -11.85 26.07
CA VAL A 307 -16.07 -11.92 27.54
C VAL A 307 -17.40 -11.43 28.09
N ASN A 308 -17.98 -12.18 29.03
CA ASN A 308 -19.16 -11.77 29.75
C ASN A 308 -18.80 -10.73 30.84
N GLU A 309 -19.73 -9.82 31.17
CA GLU A 309 -19.57 -8.81 32.23
C GLU A 309 -19.22 -9.42 33.59
N LEU A 310 -19.78 -10.57 33.92
CA LEU A 310 -19.47 -11.31 35.15
C LEU A 310 -18.01 -11.78 35.15
N ALA A 311 -17.53 -12.28 34.03
CA ALA A 311 -16.13 -12.70 33.88
C ALA A 311 -15.18 -11.50 34.00
N LEU A 312 -15.52 -10.35 33.41
CA LEU A 312 -14.77 -9.09 33.56
C LEU A 312 -14.67 -8.66 35.04
N HIS A 313 -15.77 -8.78 35.78
CA HIS A 313 -15.79 -8.49 37.23
C HIS A 313 -14.86 -9.42 38.01
N PHE A 314 -14.84 -10.74 37.71
CA PHE A 314 -13.97 -11.70 38.37
C PHE A 314 -12.48 -11.45 38.01
N LEU A 315 -12.17 -11.16 36.73
CA LEU A 315 -10.81 -10.84 36.29
C LEU A 315 -10.31 -9.55 36.97
N ALA A 316 -11.13 -8.51 37.02
CA ALA A 316 -10.80 -7.25 37.72
C ALA A 316 -10.53 -7.46 39.22
N LYS A 317 -11.35 -8.28 39.90
CA LYS A 317 -11.14 -8.65 41.31
C LYS A 317 -9.87 -9.44 41.54
N MET A 318 -9.44 -10.24 40.56
CA MET A 318 -8.17 -10.98 40.58
C MET A 318 -6.97 -10.14 40.13
N LYS A 319 -7.17 -8.84 39.83
CA LYS A 319 -6.17 -7.89 39.34
C LYS A 319 -5.54 -8.33 38.02
N ILE A 320 -6.32 -8.88 37.10
CA ILE A 320 -5.91 -9.24 35.75
C ILE A 320 -6.43 -8.14 34.81
N MET A 321 -5.53 -7.54 34.03
CA MET A 321 -5.89 -6.61 32.96
C MET A 321 -6.46 -7.40 31.78
N CYS A 322 -7.69 -7.08 31.39
CA CYS A 322 -8.35 -7.75 30.27
C CYS A 322 -8.48 -6.79 29.08
N ILE A 323 -8.00 -7.24 27.93
CA ILE A 323 -8.05 -6.54 26.65
C ILE A 323 -8.83 -7.43 25.69
N LYS A 324 -10.00 -6.98 25.27
CA LYS A 324 -10.86 -7.73 24.36
C LYS A 324 -10.77 -7.19 22.93
N ASP A 325 -11.40 -7.92 22.00
CA ASP A 325 -11.63 -7.51 20.62
C ASP A 325 -10.35 -7.33 19.80
N ILE A 326 -9.34 -8.19 20.05
CA ILE A 326 -8.16 -8.26 19.18
C ILE A 326 -8.56 -8.89 17.85
N GLU A 327 -8.26 -8.22 16.75
CA GLU A 327 -8.54 -8.71 15.41
C GLU A 327 -7.75 -10.00 15.11
N ARG A 328 -8.34 -10.89 14.33
CA ARG A 328 -7.72 -12.18 14.01
C ARG A 328 -6.40 -12.04 13.24
N GLU A 329 -6.32 -11.03 12.38
CA GLU A 329 -5.14 -10.73 11.58
C GLU A 329 -3.95 -10.28 12.44
N ASP A 330 -4.22 -9.65 13.58
CA ASP A 330 -3.21 -9.14 14.49
C ASP A 330 -2.62 -10.19 15.45
N ILE A 331 -3.25 -11.36 15.56
CA ILE A 331 -2.80 -12.41 16.49
C ILE A 331 -1.37 -12.85 16.20
N GLU A 332 -1.04 -13.02 14.92
CA GLU A 332 0.32 -13.40 14.52
C GLU A 332 1.34 -12.33 14.93
N PHE A 333 1.01 -11.07 14.73
CA PHE A 333 1.85 -9.94 15.12
C PHE A 333 2.09 -9.93 16.64
N TYR A 334 1.00 -9.98 17.44
CA TYR A 334 1.12 -9.98 18.91
C TYR A 334 1.81 -11.23 19.44
N SER A 335 1.56 -12.40 18.86
CA SER A 335 2.24 -13.64 19.22
C SER A 335 3.76 -13.53 19.03
N ARG A 336 4.21 -12.98 17.91
CA ARG A 336 5.62 -12.80 17.59
C ARG A 336 6.30 -11.76 18.49
N ILE A 337 5.68 -10.57 18.63
CA ILE A 337 6.29 -9.48 19.39
C ILE A 337 6.32 -9.75 20.89
N LEU A 338 5.28 -10.38 21.44
CA LEU A 338 5.18 -10.67 22.87
C LEU A 338 5.80 -12.02 23.26
N GLY A 339 6.20 -12.84 22.28
CA GLY A 339 6.71 -14.17 22.52
C GLY A 339 5.71 -15.13 23.17
N CYS A 340 4.39 -14.85 23.04
CA CYS A 340 3.33 -15.68 23.58
C CYS A 340 2.75 -16.62 22.52
N ARG A 341 2.30 -17.80 22.94
CA ARG A 341 1.60 -18.76 22.07
C ARG A 341 0.09 -18.51 22.14
N PRO A 342 -0.62 -18.36 21.03
CA PRO A 342 -2.08 -18.26 21.03
C PRO A 342 -2.68 -19.60 21.48
N VAL A 343 -3.56 -19.55 22.48
CA VAL A 343 -4.18 -20.73 23.10
C VAL A 343 -5.64 -20.83 22.67
N ALA A 344 -5.99 -21.94 22.03
CA ALA A 344 -7.35 -22.18 21.52
C ALA A 344 -8.26 -22.91 22.54
N SER A 345 -7.69 -23.64 23.52
CA SER A 345 -8.44 -24.37 24.55
C SER A 345 -7.85 -24.09 25.94
N LEU A 346 -8.70 -24.07 26.93
CA LEU A 346 -8.32 -23.83 28.33
C LEU A 346 -7.32 -24.87 28.86
N ASP A 347 -7.42 -26.12 28.41
CA ASP A 347 -6.54 -27.23 28.84
C ASP A 347 -5.05 -27.01 28.48
N HIS A 348 -4.80 -26.22 27.43
CA HIS A 348 -3.46 -25.88 26.96
C HIS A 348 -2.95 -24.55 27.52
N PHE A 349 -3.67 -23.89 28.41
CA PHE A 349 -3.29 -22.62 29.01
C PHE A 349 -2.29 -22.83 30.16
N ASN A 350 -1.01 -22.95 29.80
CA ASN A 350 0.09 -23.18 30.73
C ASN A 350 1.02 -21.96 30.82
N ALA A 351 1.86 -21.93 31.86
CA ALA A 351 2.84 -20.86 32.08
C ALA A 351 3.84 -20.71 30.90
N GLU A 352 4.10 -21.77 30.14
CA GLU A 352 4.99 -21.77 28.96
C GLU A 352 4.39 -21.07 27.75
N ALA A 353 3.06 -20.93 27.70
CA ALA A 353 2.37 -20.21 26.62
C ALA A 353 2.34 -18.70 26.86
N LEU A 354 2.72 -18.23 28.04
CA LEU A 354 2.69 -16.82 28.41
C LEU A 354 3.91 -16.07 27.87
N GLY A 355 3.68 -14.88 27.34
CA GLY A 355 4.72 -13.90 27.04
C GLY A 355 5.09 -13.08 28.27
N TYR A 356 6.24 -12.41 28.21
CA TYR A 356 6.73 -11.55 29.28
C TYR A 356 6.97 -10.13 28.77
N ALA A 357 6.57 -9.12 29.57
CA ALA A 357 6.90 -7.72 29.35
C ALA A 357 7.16 -7.01 30.68
N ASP A 358 8.07 -6.04 30.68
CA ASP A 358 8.41 -5.32 31.90
C ASP A 358 7.27 -4.39 32.35
N LEU A 359 6.63 -3.72 31.39
CA LEU A 359 5.57 -2.77 31.69
C LEU A 359 4.44 -2.85 30.64
N VAL A 360 3.22 -2.94 31.14
CA VAL A 360 1.98 -2.76 30.35
C VAL A 360 1.19 -1.62 30.99
N GLU A 361 0.93 -0.59 30.24
CA GLU A 361 0.19 0.58 30.70
C GLU A 361 -0.84 1.08 29.70
N GLU A 362 -1.94 1.59 30.20
CA GLU A 362 -2.97 2.27 29.41
C GLU A 362 -2.64 3.77 29.36
N ILE A 363 -2.38 4.29 28.16
CA ILE A 363 -2.07 5.70 27.92
C ILE A 363 -3.32 6.37 27.32
N PRO A 364 -3.80 7.49 27.89
CA PRO A 364 -4.82 8.29 27.26
C PRO A 364 -4.22 8.99 26.02
N THR A 365 -4.91 8.89 24.91
CA THR A 365 -4.56 9.61 23.68
C THR A 365 -5.65 10.62 23.43
N GLY A 366 -5.41 11.90 23.49
CA GLY A 366 -6.37 12.99 23.27
C GLY A 366 -7.86 12.61 23.06
N GLY A 367 -8.78 13.28 23.71
CA GLY A 367 -10.19 12.91 23.71
C GLY A 367 -10.49 11.63 24.50
N ASP A 368 -11.47 10.83 24.05
CA ASP A 368 -11.86 9.57 24.70
C ASP A 368 -11.01 8.36 24.27
N GLY A 369 -9.99 8.57 23.47
CA GLY A 369 -9.10 7.52 22.99
C GLY A 369 -8.15 7.02 24.07
N LYS A 370 -7.98 5.70 24.15
CA LYS A 370 -6.97 5.05 25.00
C LYS A 370 -6.25 3.99 24.18
N VAL A 371 -4.97 3.80 24.49
CA VAL A 371 -4.11 2.82 23.85
C VAL A 371 -3.32 2.10 24.92
N ILE A 372 -3.09 0.82 24.73
CA ILE A 372 -2.27 0.03 25.64
C ILE A 372 -0.88 -0.13 25.06
N LYS A 373 0.10 0.37 25.80
CA LYS A 373 1.53 0.30 25.46
C LYS A 373 2.18 -0.82 26.25
N VAL A 374 2.85 -1.72 25.56
CA VAL A 374 3.62 -2.82 26.13
C VAL A 374 5.08 -2.58 25.83
N THR A 375 5.91 -2.41 26.86
CA THR A 375 7.35 -2.13 26.74
C THR A 375 8.18 -3.15 27.50
N GLY A 376 9.47 -3.26 27.15
CA GLY A 376 10.40 -4.18 27.81
C GLY A 376 10.10 -5.66 27.52
N VAL A 377 9.81 -5.98 26.27
CA VAL A 377 9.63 -7.37 25.84
C VAL A 377 11.00 -8.04 25.73
N GLN A 378 11.18 -9.20 26.37
CA GLN A 378 12.51 -9.87 26.44
C GLN A 378 13.04 -10.33 25.08
N ASN A 379 12.17 -10.75 24.18
CA ASN A 379 12.52 -11.14 22.82
C ASN A 379 11.52 -10.52 21.86
N PRO A 380 11.67 -9.23 21.51
CA PRO A 380 10.80 -8.63 20.49
C PRO A 380 11.10 -9.35 19.17
N GLY A 381 10.19 -10.20 18.73
CA GLY A 381 10.35 -11.07 17.55
C GLY A 381 10.43 -10.30 16.24
N HIS A 382 11.38 -9.38 16.12
CA HIS A 382 11.60 -8.52 14.94
C HIS A 382 10.30 -7.85 14.45
N ALA A 383 9.53 -7.32 15.39
CA ALA A 383 8.31 -6.58 15.12
C ALA A 383 8.31 -5.26 15.90
N VAL A 384 7.69 -4.23 15.37
CA VAL A 384 7.70 -2.88 15.91
C VAL A 384 6.32 -2.25 15.75
N SER A 385 5.95 -1.38 16.69
CA SER A 385 4.71 -0.61 16.60
C SER A 385 5.00 0.89 16.47
N ILE A 386 4.24 1.56 15.62
CA ILE A 386 4.30 3.01 15.45
C ILE A 386 2.97 3.60 15.86
N LEU A 387 3.00 4.56 16.78
CA LEU A 387 1.85 5.38 17.11
C LEU A 387 1.86 6.62 16.22
N LEU A 388 0.88 6.73 15.35
CA LEU A 388 0.72 7.88 14.48
C LEU A 388 -0.39 8.77 15.02
N ARG A 389 -0.08 10.06 15.21
CA ARG A 389 -1.01 11.07 15.70
C ARG A 389 -1.31 12.10 14.63
N GLY A 390 -2.46 12.75 14.75
CA GLY A 390 -2.86 13.81 13.83
C GLY A 390 -4.14 14.50 14.29
N SER A 391 -4.22 15.79 14.01
CA SER A 391 -5.35 16.63 14.40
C SER A 391 -6.64 16.32 13.64
N ASN A 392 -6.52 15.78 12.41
CA ASN A 392 -7.63 15.46 11.54
C ASN A 392 -7.46 14.07 10.93
N LYS A 393 -8.58 13.36 10.72
CA LYS A 393 -8.61 12.05 10.06
C LYS A 393 -7.94 12.07 8.69
N LEU A 394 -8.12 13.14 7.89
CA LEU A 394 -7.52 13.27 6.57
C LEU A 394 -5.98 13.34 6.63
N VAL A 395 -5.46 14.18 7.52
CA VAL A 395 -4.01 14.31 7.73
C VAL A 395 -3.42 13.00 8.25
N LEU A 396 -4.13 12.33 9.15
CA LEU A 396 -3.70 11.06 9.75
C LEU A 396 -3.63 9.93 8.71
N GLU A 397 -4.63 9.84 7.81
CA GLU A 397 -4.64 8.86 6.73
C GLU A 397 -3.54 9.14 5.69
N GLU A 398 -3.27 10.41 5.40
CA GLU A 398 -2.19 10.77 4.49
C GLU A 398 -0.80 10.54 5.11
N ALA A 399 -0.68 10.79 6.42
CA ALA A 399 0.55 10.48 7.16
C ALA A 399 0.83 8.96 7.19
N ASP A 400 -0.20 8.14 7.34
CA ASP A 400 -0.10 6.68 7.27
C ASP A 400 0.40 6.22 5.88
N ARG A 401 -0.22 6.71 4.80
CA ARG A 401 0.21 6.41 3.43
C ARG A 401 1.65 6.85 3.17
N SER A 402 1.98 8.06 3.56
CA SER A 402 3.33 8.62 3.39
C SER A 402 4.40 7.82 4.15
N LEU A 403 4.07 7.39 5.37
CA LEU A 403 4.95 6.54 6.16
C LEU A 403 5.10 5.15 5.52
N HIS A 404 4.00 4.60 4.98
CA HIS A 404 4.04 3.34 4.24
C HIS A 404 4.97 3.41 3.03
N ASP A 405 4.91 4.49 2.25
CA ASP A 405 5.79 4.70 1.10
C ASP A 405 7.26 4.78 1.54
N ALA A 406 7.56 5.51 2.63
CA ALA A 406 8.91 5.58 3.18
C ALA A 406 9.43 4.19 3.62
N LEU A 407 8.59 3.37 4.26
CA LEU A 407 8.92 2.00 4.62
C LEU A 407 9.18 1.12 3.39
N CYS A 408 8.38 1.28 2.35
CA CYS A 408 8.54 0.57 1.08
C CYS A 408 9.83 0.94 0.34
N VAL A 409 10.22 2.23 0.34
CA VAL A 409 11.49 2.70 -0.24
C VAL A 409 12.67 2.00 0.43
N ILE A 410 12.67 1.90 1.77
CA ILE A 410 13.74 1.22 2.50
C ILE A 410 13.71 -0.30 2.21
N ARG A 411 12.52 -0.92 2.13
CA ARG A 411 12.36 -2.31 1.69
C ARG A 411 12.96 -2.55 0.30
N CYS A 412 12.76 -1.62 -0.64
CA CYS A 412 13.34 -1.70 -1.99
C CYS A 412 14.87 -1.71 -1.95
N LEU A 413 15.49 -0.93 -1.06
CA LEU A 413 16.93 -0.94 -0.85
C LEU A 413 17.44 -2.25 -0.26
N VAL A 414 16.66 -2.92 0.58
CA VAL A 414 17.01 -4.25 1.08
C VAL A 414 16.96 -5.29 -0.02
N LYS A 415 15.94 -5.23 -0.90
CA LYS A 415 15.80 -6.13 -2.05
C LYS A 415 16.91 -5.95 -3.09
N ARG A 416 17.18 -4.71 -3.49
CA ARG A 416 18.25 -4.35 -4.44
C ARG A 416 19.08 -3.21 -3.84
N LYS A 417 20.29 -3.51 -3.42
CA LYS A 417 21.22 -2.56 -2.75
C LYS A 417 21.85 -1.60 -3.76
N ALA A 418 21.04 -0.89 -4.51
CA ALA A 418 21.48 0.01 -5.57
C ALA A 418 20.62 1.26 -5.64
N LEU A 419 21.25 2.40 -5.87
CA LEU A 419 20.63 3.72 -5.97
C LEU A 419 20.83 4.33 -7.35
N LEU A 420 19.88 5.17 -7.71
CA LEU A 420 19.89 6.03 -8.89
C LEU A 420 19.73 7.49 -8.48
N PRO A 421 20.30 8.44 -9.24
CA PRO A 421 19.96 9.86 -9.04
C PRO A 421 18.49 10.08 -9.38
N GLY A 422 17.84 11.01 -8.69
CA GLY A 422 16.43 11.36 -8.89
C GLY A 422 16.21 12.45 -9.94
N GLY A 423 15.07 13.13 -9.86
CA GLY A 423 14.77 14.28 -10.71
C GLY A 423 14.59 13.97 -12.21
N GLY A 424 14.26 12.73 -12.58
CA GLY A 424 14.10 12.30 -13.97
C GLY A 424 15.44 12.01 -14.69
N ALA A 425 16.55 11.96 -13.97
CA ALA A 425 17.87 11.62 -14.53
C ALA A 425 17.91 10.21 -15.13
N PRO A 426 17.41 9.15 -14.49
CA PRO A 426 17.41 7.81 -15.05
C PRO A 426 16.64 7.71 -16.37
N GLU A 427 15.46 8.32 -16.43
CA GLU A 427 14.61 8.31 -17.61
C GLU A 427 15.26 9.03 -18.78
N MET A 428 15.96 10.14 -18.51
CA MET A 428 16.71 10.88 -19.53
C MET A 428 17.93 10.11 -20.01
N GLU A 429 18.68 9.48 -19.11
CA GLU A 429 19.86 8.67 -19.47
C GLU A 429 19.46 7.49 -20.36
N ILE A 430 18.38 6.79 -20.00
CA ILE A 430 17.82 5.72 -20.83
C ILE A 430 17.42 6.27 -22.20
N ALA A 431 16.75 7.42 -22.25
CA ALA A 431 16.31 8.02 -23.50
C ALA A 431 17.49 8.35 -24.42
N VAL A 432 18.57 8.92 -23.89
CA VAL A 432 19.77 9.26 -24.68
C VAL A 432 20.47 7.99 -25.18
N LYS A 433 20.71 7.00 -24.31
CA LYS A 433 21.39 5.74 -24.69
C LYS A 433 20.53 4.91 -25.65
N LEU A 434 19.21 4.81 -25.43
CA LEU A 434 18.34 4.09 -26.37
C LEU A 434 18.28 4.76 -27.74
N ARG A 435 18.34 6.10 -27.86
CA ARG A 435 18.46 6.78 -29.15
C ARG A 435 19.75 6.44 -29.87
N GLN A 436 20.87 6.30 -29.16
CA GLN A 436 22.13 5.86 -29.74
C GLN A 436 22.05 4.41 -30.22
N LEU A 437 21.51 3.51 -29.38
CA LEU A 437 21.31 2.10 -29.71
C LEU A 437 20.29 1.90 -30.84
N ALA A 438 19.27 2.77 -30.94
CA ALA A 438 18.30 2.73 -32.03
C ALA A 438 18.96 2.89 -33.40
N GLN A 439 20.08 3.61 -33.51
CA GLN A 439 20.80 3.77 -34.78
C GLN A 439 21.39 2.45 -35.27
N THR A 440 21.68 1.51 -34.38
CA THR A 440 22.21 0.17 -34.72
C THR A 440 21.12 -0.80 -35.11
N GLN A 441 19.83 -0.49 -34.83
CA GLN A 441 18.69 -1.34 -35.16
C GLN A 441 18.23 -1.15 -36.60
N HIS A 442 17.73 -2.22 -37.21
CA HIS A 442 17.29 -2.21 -38.61
C HIS A 442 15.76 -2.14 -38.72
N GLY A 443 15.26 -1.44 -39.73
CA GLY A 443 13.86 -1.42 -40.13
C GLY A 443 12.91 -0.74 -39.10
N ALA A 444 11.74 -1.30 -38.91
CA ALA A 444 10.71 -0.73 -38.03
C ALA A 444 11.14 -0.65 -36.55
N LYS A 445 12.02 -1.52 -36.09
CA LYS A 445 12.52 -1.51 -34.71
C LYS A 445 13.19 -0.20 -34.33
N GLN A 446 13.92 0.41 -35.28
CA GLN A 446 14.59 1.69 -35.07
C GLN A 446 13.59 2.80 -34.69
N TYR A 447 12.46 2.87 -35.40
CA TYR A 447 11.41 3.85 -35.11
C TYR A 447 10.74 3.58 -33.76
N CYS A 448 10.51 2.30 -33.42
CA CYS A 448 9.90 1.92 -32.14
C CYS A 448 10.82 2.27 -30.96
N TRP A 449 12.12 2.02 -31.05
CA TRP A 449 13.08 2.34 -30.00
C TRP A 449 13.21 3.85 -29.78
N ARG A 450 13.21 4.64 -30.87
CA ARG A 450 13.18 6.12 -30.77
C ARG A 450 11.92 6.60 -30.08
N ALA A 451 10.75 6.08 -30.48
CA ALA A 451 9.48 6.45 -29.88
C ALA A 451 9.39 6.07 -28.39
N PHE A 452 9.99 4.92 -28.02
CA PHE A 452 10.11 4.52 -26.62
C PHE A 452 10.98 5.50 -25.81
N ALA A 453 12.12 5.88 -26.35
CA ALA A 453 13.02 6.87 -25.75
C ALA A 453 12.34 8.24 -25.58
N ASP A 454 11.61 8.69 -26.61
CA ASP A 454 10.86 9.97 -26.58
C ASP A 454 9.73 9.94 -25.53
N ALA A 455 9.08 8.78 -25.33
CA ALA A 455 8.05 8.61 -24.33
C ALA A 455 8.58 8.73 -22.89
N LEU A 456 9.79 8.23 -22.60
CA LEU A 456 10.40 8.35 -21.28
C LEU A 456 10.73 9.78 -20.89
N GLU A 457 11.02 10.65 -21.86
CA GLU A 457 11.28 12.08 -21.61
C GLU A 457 10.04 12.83 -21.07
N LEU A 458 8.84 12.23 -21.15
CA LEU A 458 7.64 12.84 -20.57
C LEU A 458 7.72 12.97 -19.05
N VAL A 459 8.48 12.09 -18.36
CA VAL A 459 8.63 12.16 -16.90
C VAL A 459 9.35 13.44 -16.47
N PRO A 460 10.60 13.73 -16.91
CA PRO A 460 11.27 14.99 -16.57
C PRO A 460 10.53 16.22 -17.15
N TYR A 461 9.85 16.08 -18.28
CA TYR A 461 8.98 17.13 -18.84
C TYR A 461 7.86 17.50 -17.86
N THR A 462 7.15 16.51 -17.37
CA THR A 462 6.05 16.71 -16.40
C THR A 462 6.54 17.27 -15.08
N LEU A 463 7.72 16.81 -14.60
CA LEU A 463 8.34 17.38 -13.39
C LEU A 463 8.64 18.87 -13.55
N ALA A 464 9.17 19.27 -14.70
CA ALA A 464 9.43 20.67 -15.00
C ALA A 464 8.13 21.49 -15.12
N GLU A 465 7.10 20.94 -15.77
CA GLU A 465 5.78 21.56 -15.92
C GLU A 465 5.12 21.81 -14.55
N ASN A 466 5.07 20.80 -13.68
CA ASN A 466 4.50 20.91 -12.34
C ASN A 466 5.31 21.84 -11.42
N ALA A 467 6.61 21.97 -11.69
CA ALA A 467 7.48 22.94 -10.99
C ALA A 467 7.29 24.38 -11.44
N GLY A 468 6.53 24.63 -12.53
CA GLY A 468 6.36 25.96 -13.12
C GLY A 468 7.57 26.44 -13.92
N LEU A 469 8.45 25.52 -14.34
CA LEU A 469 9.60 25.81 -15.19
C LEU A 469 9.20 25.77 -16.67
N SER A 470 10.08 26.23 -17.58
CA SER A 470 9.90 26.01 -19.01
C SER A 470 10.26 24.56 -19.37
N PRO A 471 9.29 23.66 -19.62
CA PRO A 471 9.57 22.24 -19.78
C PRO A 471 10.49 21.96 -20.98
N ILE A 472 10.27 22.66 -22.11
CA ILE A 472 11.06 22.47 -23.34
C ILE A 472 12.51 22.84 -23.11
N HIS A 473 12.78 23.98 -22.45
CA HIS A 473 14.14 24.43 -22.18
C HIS A 473 14.84 23.46 -21.23
N THR A 474 14.18 23.10 -20.13
CA THR A 474 14.74 22.20 -19.09
C THR A 474 15.07 20.82 -19.65
N VAL A 475 14.16 20.22 -20.44
CA VAL A 475 14.40 18.90 -21.06
C VAL A 475 15.52 18.96 -22.10
N THR A 476 15.61 20.04 -22.88
CA THR A 476 16.68 20.22 -23.86
C THR A 476 18.05 20.38 -23.17
N GLU A 477 18.12 21.16 -22.11
CA GLU A 477 19.31 21.32 -21.30
C GLU A 477 19.75 19.99 -20.64
N LEU A 478 18.78 19.26 -20.08
CA LEU A 478 18.99 17.96 -19.48
C LEU A 478 19.54 16.95 -20.51
N ARG A 479 18.94 16.90 -21.70
CA ARG A 479 19.41 16.06 -22.80
C ARG A 479 20.85 16.38 -23.22
N ASN A 480 21.21 17.65 -23.28
CA ASN A 480 22.56 18.08 -23.60
C ASN A 480 23.57 17.64 -22.53
N ASN A 481 23.22 17.78 -21.26
CA ASN A 481 24.08 17.36 -20.15
C ASN A 481 24.32 15.85 -20.17
N HIS A 482 23.27 15.04 -20.38
CA HIS A 482 23.41 13.58 -20.50
C HIS A 482 24.18 13.16 -21.75
N ALA A 483 24.03 13.85 -22.87
CA ALA A 483 24.83 13.60 -24.09
C ALA A 483 26.31 13.89 -23.87
N ASN A 484 26.66 14.83 -22.98
CA ASN A 484 28.04 15.14 -22.60
C ASN A 484 28.61 14.16 -21.55
N GLY A 485 27.83 13.17 -21.10
CA GLY A 485 28.27 12.13 -20.16
C GLY A 485 27.96 12.41 -18.69
N ASN A 486 27.25 13.47 -18.38
CA ASN A 486 26.82 13.80 -17.01
C ASN A 486 25.51 13.08 -16.67
N SER A 487 25.58 11.81 -16.30
CA SER A 487 24.41 10.94 -16.05
C SER A 487 23.67 11.24 -14.74
N SER A 488 24.25 12.03 -13.82
CA SER A 488 23.66 12.38 -12.52
C SER A 488 22.79 13.64 -12.54
N TYR A 489 22.74 14.36 -13.65
CA TYR A 489 21.99 15.60 -13.76
C TYR A 489 20.48 15.35 -13.87
N GLY A 490 19.69 16.08 -13.08
CA GLY A 490 18.24 15.99 -13.05
C GLY A 490 17.57 17.34 -12.87
N VAL A 491 16.25 17.37 -12.90
CA VAL A 491 15.44 18.57 -12.69
C VAL A 491 15.38 18.90 -11.21
N ASN A 492 16.01 20.02 -10.80
CA ASN A 492 15.94 20.52 -9.44
C ASN A 492 14.74 21.46 -9.29
N VAL A 493 13.67 20.93 -8.71
CA VAL A 493 12.41 21.65 -8.50
C VAL A 493 12.54 22.79 -7.48
N ARG A 494 13.48 22.69 -6.53
CA ARG A 494 13.71 23.73 -5.51
C ARG A 494 14.48 24.92 -6.07
N LYS A 495 15.55 24.66 -6.82
CA LYS A 495 16.42 25.69 -7.39
C LYS A 495 15.90 26.23 -8.73
N GLY A 496 15.06 25.45 -9.43
CA GLY A 496 14.44 25.89 -10.68
C GLY A 496 15.30 25.72 -11.93
N TYR A 497 16.36 24.92 -11.89
CA TYR A 497 17.24 24.60 -13.01
C TYR A 497 17.82 23.19 -12.89
N VAL A 498 18.56 22.74 -13.89
CA VAL A 498 19.17 21.40 -13.92
C VAL A 498 20.44 21.39 -13.08
N THR A 499 20.54 20.45 -12.14
CA THR A 499 21.68 20.28 -11.22
C THR A 499 22.10 18.83 -11.10
N ASP A 500 23.27 18.59 -10.51
CA ASP A 500 23.67 17.25 -10.10
C ASP A 500 22.82 16.79 -8.90
N MET A 501 22.04 15.71 -9.09
CA MET A 501 21.16 15.16 -8.07
C MET A 501 21.90 14.43 -6.96
N ILE A 502 23.14 13.99 -7.19
CA ILE A 502 23.96 13.35 -6.16
C ILE A 502 24.43 14.41 -5.15
N GLU A 503 24.86 15.59 -5.61
CA GLU A 503 25.25 16.70 -4.75
C GLU A 503 24.07 17.25 -3.93
N GLU A 504 22.86 17.19 -4.49
CA GLU A 504 21.61 17.64 -3.84
C GLU A 504 21.00 16.57 -2.94
N ASP A 505 21.61 15.41 -2.80
CA ASP A 505 21.11 14.26 -2.03
C ASP A 505 19.72 13.76 -2.46
N VAL A 506 19.34 13.96 -3.74
CA VAL A 506 18.08 13.50 -4.31
C VAL A 506 18.31 12.20 -5.05
N MET A 507 18.08 11.09 -4.36
CA MET A 507 18.30 9.76 -4.90
C MET A 507 17.05 8.89 -4.74
N GLN A 508 16.96 7.82 -5.53
CA GLN A 508 15.85 6.86 -5.50
C GLN A 508 16.38 5.42 -5.65
N PRO A 509 15.66 4.41 -5.10
CA PRO A 509 16.05 3.01 -5.27
C PRO A 509 15.97 2.57 -6.73
N LEU A 510 16.93 1.77 -7.19
CA LEU A 510 16.93 1.18 -8.53
C LEU A 510 15.63 0.41 -8.82
N LEU A 511 15.12 -0.32 -7.83
CA LEU A 511 13.94 -1.16 -7.99
C LEU A 511 12.70 -0.37 -8.41
N VAL A 512 12.51 0.85 -7.90
CA VAL A 512 11.33 1.70 -8.19
C VAL A 512 11.27 2.01 -9.69
N THR A 513 12.36 2.53 -10.26
CA THR A 513 12.39 2.90 -11.69
C THR A 513 12.39 1.67 -12.60
N ALA A 514 13.15 0.63 -12.25
CA ALA A 514 13.22 -0.59 -13.05
C ALA A 514 11.85 -1.31 -13.09
N SER A 515 11.16 -1.44 -11.96
CA SER A 515 9.82 -2.03 -11.92
C SER A 515 8.80 -1.18 -12.68
N ALA A 516 8.85 0.16 -12.57
CA ALA A 516 7.95 1.06 -13.28
C ALA A 516 8.07 0.91 -14.80
N ILE A 517 9.29 0.91 -15.35
CA ILE A 517 9.51 0.75 -16.80
C ILE A 517 9.04 -0.63 -17.28
N LYS A 518 9.37 -1.69 -16.54
CA LYS A 518 8.99 -3.05 -16.87
C LYS A 518 7.47 -3.23 -16.87
N GLN A 519 6.80 -2.84 -15.79
CA GLN A 519 5.35 -2.98 -15.65
C GLN A 519 4.60 -2.10 -16.65
N ALA A 520 5.03 -0.84 -16.88
CA ALA A 520 4.46 0.02 -17.90
C ALA A 520 4.55 -0.60 -19.30
N SER A 521 5.72 -1.13 -19.67
CA SER A 521 5.91 -1.78 -20.97
C SER A 521 5.06 -3.04 -21.15
N GLU A 522 4.91 -3.86 -20.09
CA GLU A 522 4.05 -5.06 -20.10
C GLU A 522 2.57 -4.70 -20.25
N CYS A 523 2.10 -3.68 -19.54
CA CYS A 523 0.74 -3.20 -19.64
C CYS A 523 0.44 -2.65 -21.05
N VAL A 524 1.31 -1.80 -21.58
CA VAL A 524 1.19 -1.25 -22.93
C VAL A 524 1.18 -2.35 -23.99
N ARG A 525 2.05 -3.35 -23.85
CA ARG A 525 2.08 -4.52 -24.73
C ARG A 525 0.76 -5.30 -24.71
N SER A 526 0.17 -5.46 -23.54
CA SER A 526 -1.11 -6.13 -23.37
C SER A 526 -2.25 -5.36 -24.05
N ILE A 527 -2.27 -4.04 -23.87
CA ILE A 527 -3.28 -3.15 -24.46
C ILE A 527 -3.18 -3.13 -25.99
N LEU A 528 -2.00 -3.03 -26.56
CA LEU A 528 -1.78 -2.99 -28.02
C LEU A 528 -2.20 -4.28 -28.75
N LYS A 529 -2.20 -5.42 -28.06
CA LYS A 529 -2.64 -6.71 -28.61
C LYS A 529 -4.14 -6.90 -28.64
N ILE A 530 -4.91 -6.01 -28.00
CA ILE A 530 -6.38 -6.09 -27.98
C ILE A 530 -6.91 -5.61 -29.32
N ASP A 531 -7.71 -6.44 -29.98
CA ASP A 531 -8.38 -6.14 -31.25
C ASP A 531 -9.91 -6.02 -31.11
N ASP A 532 -10.49 -6.59 -30.05
CA ASP A 532 -11.93 -6.51 -29.79
C ASP A 532 -12.25 -6.59 -28.29
N ILE A 533 -13.37 -6.03 -27.89
CA ILE A 533 -13.90 -6.07 -26.52
C ILE A 533 -15.22 -6.83 -26.53
N VAL A 534 -15.23 -8.03 -25.93
CA VAL A 534 -16.42 -8.88 -25.82
C VAL A 534 -17.03 -8.72 -24.44
N MET A 535 -18.30 -8.33 -24.41
CA MET A 535 -19.05 -8.24 -23.14
C MET A 535 -19.56 -9.63 -22.75
N ALA A 536 -19.17 -10.09 -21.56
CA ALA A 536 -19.74 -11.32 -21.00
C ALA A 536 -21.19 -11.04 -20.54
N VAL A 537 -22.11 -11.87 -20.97
CA VAL A 537 -23.48 -11.89 -20.45
C VAL A 537 -23.43 -12.59 -19.10
N ARG A 538 -23.91 -11.89 -18.05
CA ARG A 538 -24.07 -12.47 -16.71
C ARG A 538 -25.28 -13.37 -16.65
#